data_62490415aeb54812a08475d3b95d27db
#
_entry.id   62490415aeb54812a08475d3b95d27db
#
_cell.length_a   1.000
_cell.length_b   1.000
_cell.length_c   1.000
_cell.angle_alpha   90.00
_cell.angle_beta   90.00
_cell.angle_gamma   90.00
#
_symmetry.space_group_name_H-M   'P 1'
#
loop_
_entity.id
_entity.type
_entity.pdbx_description
1 polymer ?
#
loop_
_entity_poly.entity_id
_entity_poly.type
_entity_poly.pdbx_seq_one_letter_code
_entity_poly.pdbx_strand_id
1 'polypeptide(L)'
;MFYRASKPVHNSISHIIFALFGKDRVIRQKLIRPERTKKRSVMKLTFIGADHEVTGSCHFLEVGDTKVLIDCGMEQGEDVFENQEIPVPASEVDAVLLTHAHIDHSGLLPLLYAKGFRGPVYSTTATCDLCRIMLRDSAHIQEFEAEWRNRKAKRSGGPEYIPLYTMEDAVCLLEQLVPCDYNEIIELFPGIRARFSDVGHLLGSASIEL
;
A
#
# COMPACT_ATOMS: atom_id res chain seq x y z
N MET A 1 -20.99 -3.57 21.42
CA MET A 1 -22.28 -3.83 20.72
C MET A 1 -22.00 -4.83 19.62
N PHE A 2 -22.37 -6.10 19.82
CA PHE A 2 -21.96 -7.22 18.95
C PHE A 2 -22.85 -7.29 17.71
N TYR A 3 -22.28 -7.26 16.52
CA TYR A 3 -22.99 -7.60 15.29
C TYR A 3 -22.85 -9.09 14.98
N ARG A 4 -23.98 -9.76 14.92
CA ARG A 4 -24.11 -11.21 14.69
C ARG A 4 -24.20 -11.47 13.18
N ALA A 5 -23.29 -12.28 12.64
CA ALA A 5 -23.28 -12.68 11.25
C ALA A 5 -24.47 -13.58 10.90
N SER A 6 -25.14 -13.31 9.79
CA SER A 6 -26.18 -14.12 9.19
C SER A 6 -25.59 -15.22 8.29
N LYS A 7 -26.24 -16.40 8.32
CA LYS A 7 -25.86 -17.64 7.65
C LYS A 7 -25.97 -17.55 6.11
N PRO A 8 -25.16 -18.32 5.36
CA PRO A 8 -25.26 -18.39 3.91
C PRO A 8 -26.43 -19.27 3.45
N VAL A 9 -27.14 -18.84 2.41
CA VAL A 9 -28.19 -19.60 1.72
C VAL A 9 -27.51 -20.48 0.65
N HIS A 10 -27.72 -21.78 0.77
CA HIS A 10 -27.38 -22.78 -0.23
C HIS A 10 -28.40 -22.70 -1.38
N ASN A 11 -27.96 -22.61 -2.63
CA ASN A 11 -28.74 -23.03 -3.78
C ASN A 11 -27.86 -23.87 -4.72
N SER A 12 -28.04 -25.19 -4.59
CA SER A 12 -27.65 -26.17 -5.60
C SER A 12 -28.82 -26.35 -6.58
N ILE A 13 -28.62 -26.11 -7.84
CA ILE A 13 -29.51 -26.60 -8.88
C ILE A 13 -28.65 -27.36 -9.90
N SER A 14 -28.65 -28.65 -9.78
CA SER A 14 -28.17 -29.59 -10.79
C SER A 14 -29.31 -29.86 -11.78
N HIS A 15 -29.17 -29.42 -13.04
CA HIS A 15 -30.06 -29.85 -14.12
C HIS A 15 -29.38 -30.98 -14.87
N ILE A 16 -29.95 -32.20 -14.69
CA ILE A 16 -29.68 -33.37 -15.53
C ILE A 16 -30.69 -33.33 -16.66
N ILE A 17 -30.23 -33.11 -17.89
CA ILE A 17 -31.06 -33.31 -19.10
C ILE A 17 -30.69 -34.67 -19.66
N PHE A 18 -31.66 -35.64 -19.57
CA PHE A 18 -31.62 -36.90 -20.33
C PHE A 18 -32.22 -36.65 -21.73
N ALA A 19 -31.42 -36.83 -22.78
CA ALA A 19 -31.90 -36.97 -24.12
C ALA A 19 -31.62 -38.41 -24.61
N LEU A 20 -32.69 -39.21 -24.77
CA LEU A 20 -32.66 -40.51 -25.41
C LEU A 20 -32.68 -40.31 -26.92
N PHE A 21 -31.68 -40.78 -27.67
CA PHE A 21 -31.82 -41.23 -29.05
C PHE A 21 -30.64 -42.12 -29.46
N GLY A 22 -30.97 -43.33 -29.82
CA GLY A 22 -30.58 -44.31 -30.85
C GLY A 22 -29.09 -44.46 -31.26
N LYS A 23 -28.62 -45.70 -31.03
CA LYS A 23 -27.62 -46.49 -31.77
C LYS A 23 -26.33 -45.85 -32.29
N ASP A 24 -25.23 -46.40 -31.76
CA ASP A 24 -23.89 -46.50 -32.37
C ASP A 24 -23.13 -45.20 -32.62
N ARG A 25 -22.57 -44.63 -31.54
CA ARG A 25 -21.29 -43.92 -31.54
C ARG A 25 -20.65 -43.96 -30.15
N VAL A 26 -19.43 -44.50 -30.10
CA VAL A 26 -18.57 -44.39 -28.92
C VAL A 26 -18.27 -42.90 -28.68
N ILE A 27 -19.03 -42.28 -27.79
CA ILE A 27 -18.75 -40.92 -27.34
C ILE A 27 -17.60 -41.02 -26.34
N ARG A 28 -16.41 -40.60 -26.77
CA ARG A 28 -15.32 -40.28 -25.81
C ARG A 28 -15.85 -39.23 -24.86
N GLN A 29 -16.17 -39.63 -23.65
CA GLN A 29 -16.40 -38.70 -22.54
C GLN A 29 -15.16 -37.84 -22.37
N LYS A 30 -15.26 -36.59 -22.84
CA LYS A 30 -14.31 -35.54 -22.48
C LYS A 30 -14.54 -35.30 -21.01
N LEU A 31 -13.68 -35.85 -20.15
CA LEU A 31 -13.65 -35.53 -18.73
C LEU A 31 -13.50 -34.02 -18.61
N ILE A 32 -14.61 -33.34 -18.34
CA ILE A 32 -14.60 -31.95 -17.88
C ILE A 32 -13.91 -31.98 -16.54
N ARG A 33 -12.63 -31.59 -16.53
CA ARG A 33 -11.93 -31.34 -15.27
C ARG A 33 -12.77 -30.32 -14.53
N PRO A 34 -13.14 -30.57 -13.25
CA PRO A 34 -13.82 -29.56 -12.46
C PRO A 34 -12.93 -28.30 -12.48
N GLU A 35 -13.52 -27.16 -12.86
CA GLU A 35 -12.87 -25.87 -12.69
C GLU A 35 -12.27 -25.83 -11.29
N ARG A 36 -10.97 -25.56 -11.22
CA ARG A 36 -10.32 -25.29 -9.94
C ARG A 36 -11.16 -24.22 -9.25
N THR A 37 -11.84 -24.60 -8.18
CA THR A 37 -12.51 -23.65 -7.30
C THR A 37 -11.48 -22.58 -6.98
N LYS A 38 -11.72 -21.34 -7.44
CA LYS A 38 -10.91 -20.18 -7.09
C LYS A 38 -10.80 -20.18 -5.57
N LYS A 39 -9.62 -20.53 -5.05
CA LYS A 39 -9.30 -20.35 -3.63
C LYS A 39 -9.64 -18.89 -3.35
N ARG A 40 -10.61 -18.61 -2.49
CA ARG A 40 -10.87 -17.25 -2.02
C ARG A 40 -9.54 -16.76 -1.46
N SER A 41 -8.95 -15.74 -2.07
CA SER A 41 -7.78 -15.07 -1.52
C SER A 41 -8.23 -14.46 -0.19
N VAL A 42 -7.55 -14.83 0.88
CA VAL A 42 -7.77 -14.21 2.19
C VAL A 42 -7.15 -12.82 2.10
N MET A 43 -7.94 -11.80 2.41
CA MET A 43 -7.44 -10.43 2.57
C MET A 43 -7.10 -10.24 4.05
N LYS A 44 -5.91 -9.73 4.34
CA LYS A 44 -5.46 -9.41 5.68
C LYS A 44 -4.93 -7.98 5.71
N LEU A 45 -5.49 -7.15 6.59
CA LEU A 45 -5.02 -5.80 6.87
C LEU A 45 -4.33 -5.78 8.24
N THR A 46 -3.12 -5.24 8.27
CA THR A 46 -2.34 -5.04 9.49
C THR A 46 -2.10 -3.54 9.66
N PHE A 47 -2.45 -3.00 10.81
CA PHE A 47 -2.16 -1.62 11.19
C PHE A 47 -0.72 -1.57 11.70
N ILE A 48 0.13 -0.78 11.06
CA ILE A 48 1.55 -0.63 11.38
C ILE A 48 1.76 0.61 12.24
N GLY A 49 1.11 1.71 11.86
CA GLY A 49 1.21 3.01 12.52
C GLY A 49 -0.11 3.76 12.55
N ALA A 50 -0.14 4.91 13.25
CA ALA A 50 -1.33 5.64 13.62
C ALA A 50 -2.38 4.76 14.34
N ASP A 51 -1.91 3.75 15.08
CA ASP A 51 -2.72 2.89 15.94
C ASP A 51 -2.62 3.40 17.36
N HIS A 52 -3.67 4.03 17.85
CA HIS A 52 -3.78 4.83 19.07
C HIS A 52 -3.09 6.21 19.05
N GLU A 53 -2.43 6.59 17.95
CA GLU A 53 -1.80 7.88 17.70
C GLU A 53 -2.35 8.51 16.41
N VAL A 54 -1.97 9.77 16.15
CA VAL A 54 -2.48 10.51 14.98
C VAL A 54 -1.51 10.45 13.81
N THR A 55 -0.20 10.47 14.09
CA THR A 55 0.86 10.55 13.09
C THR A 55 1.44 9.19 12.73
N GLY A 56 2.19 9.12 11.64
CA GLY A 56 2.84 7.88 11.21
C GLY A 56 1.91 6.88 10.51
N SER A 57 0.90 7.35 9.77
CA SER A 57 -0.06 6.46 9.08
C SER A 57 0.66 5.45 8.18
N CYS A 58 0.46 4.17 8.47
CA CYS A 58 1.00 3.07 7.68
C CYS A 58 0.18 1.80 7.92
N HIS A 59 -0.37 1.22 6.86
CA HIS A 59 -1.17 -0.01 6.93
C HIS A 59 -0.68 -1.00 5.88
N PHE A 60 -0.54 -2.26 6.28
CA PHE A 60 -0.06 -3.33 5.41
C PHE A 60 -1.21 -4.25 5.00
N LEU A 61 -1.47 -4.33 3.71
CA LEU A 61 -2.53 -5.15 3.13
C LEU A 61 -1.92 -6.33 2.36
N GLU A 62 -2.35 -7.54 2.71
CA GLU A 62 -2.02 -8.79 2.01
C GLU A 62 -3.27 -9.32 1.30
N VAL A 63 -3.17 -9.57 -0.01
CA VAL A 63 -4.24 -10.20 -0.81
C VAL A 63 -3.64 -11.35 -1.62
N GLY A 64 -3.75 -12.57 -1.09
CA GLY A 64 -3.01 -13.72 -1.63
C GLY A 64 -1.50 -13.51 -1.47
N ASP A 65 -0.77 -13.47 -2.59
CA ASP A 65 0.68 -13.23 -2.60
C ASP A 65 1.02 -11.74 -2.79
N THR A 66 0.03 -10.87 -3.05
CA THR A 66 0.23 -9.43 -3.28
C THR A 66 0.29 -8.67 -1.97
N LYS A 67 1.27 -7.78 -1.84
CA LYS A 67 1.59 -7.00 -0.64
C LYS A 67 1.55 -5.51 -0.97
N VAL A 68 0.65 -4.79 -0.35
CA VAL A 68 0.41 -3.37 -0.62
C VAL A 68 0.51 -2.58 0.69
N LEU A 69 1.17 -1.43 0.66
CA LEU A 69 1.07 -0.45 1.75
C LEU A 69 -0.01 0.59 1.41
N ILE A 70 -0.73 1.01 2.44
CA ILE A 70 -1.59 2.19 2.39
C ILE A 70 -0.94 3.21 3.33
N ASP A 71 -0.44 4.29 2.76
CA ASP A 71 0.45 5.26 3.36
C ASP A 71 1.79 4.65 3.85
N CYS A 72 2.77 5.51 4.06
CA CYS A 72 4.06 5.20 4.66
C CYS A 72 4.56 6.48 5.35
N GLY A 73 3.93 6.81 6.46
CA GLY A 73 4.05 8.07 7.15
C GLY A 73 5.17 8.10 8.18
N MET A 74 5.68 9.29 8.41
CA MET A 74 6.66 9.58 9.47
C MET A 74 5.91 9.99 10.72
N GLU A 75 6.29 9.43 11.86
CA GLU A 75 5.85 9.90 13.17
C GLU A 75 6.33 11.33 13.42
N GLN A 76 5.49 12.13 14.03
CA GLN A 76 5.78 13.54 14.34
C GLN A 76 5.36 13.88 15.78
N GLY A 77 6.25 14.58 16.49
CA GLY A 77 6.00 14.99 17.86
C GLY A 77 6.55 14.00 18.89
N GLU A 78 5.98 14.05 20.10
CA GLU A 78 6.29 13.14 21.20
C GLU A 78 5.23 12.04 21.24
N ASP A 79 5.29 11.10 20.28
CA ASP A 79 4.38 9.96 20.26
C ASP A 79 4.76 8.96 21.35
N VAL A 80 3.74 8.40 22.00
CA VAL A 80 3.90 7.39 23.06
C VAL A 80 4.05 5.99 22.46
N PHE A 81 3.44 5.77 21.29
CA PHE A 81 3.47 4.49 20.59
C PHE A 81 4.29 4.61 19.31
N GLU A 82 5.36 3.85 19.23
CA GLU A 82 6.20 3.79 18.04
C GLU A 82 5.55 2.89 16.98
N ASN A 83 5.68 3.27 15.71
CA ASN A 83 5.24 2.43 14.59
C ASN A 83 5.96 1.09 14.60
N GLN A 84 5.21 0.04 14.29
CA GLN A 84 5.78 -1.28 14.11
C GLN A 84 6.57 -1.36 12.80
N GLU A 85 7.53 -2.27 12.75
CA GLU A 85 8.20 -2.56 11.48
C GLU A 85 7.24 -3.22 10.49
N ILE A 86 7.41 -2.88 9.21
CA ILE A 86 6.70 -3.56 8.12
C ILE A 86 7.08 -5.06 8.17
N PRO A 87 6.10 -5.99 8.16
CA PRO A 87 6.35 -7.41 8.43
C PRO A 87 7.08 -8.16 7.31
N VAL A 88 7.49 -7.44 6.26
CA VAL A 88 8.24 -7.97 5.11
C VAL A 88 9.37 -7.00 4.73
N PRO A 89 10.43 -7.47 4.06
CA PRO A 89 11.42 -6.58 3.46
C PRO A 89 10.76 -5.59 2.49
N ALA A 90 11.24 -4.35 2.45
CA ALA A 90 10.71 -3.31 1.55
C ALA A 90 10.72 -3.74 0.06
N SER A 91 11.68 -4.58 -0.33
CA SER A 91 11.78 -5.14 -1.68
C SER A 91 10.66 -6.13 -2.04
N GLU A 92 9.90 -6.60 -1.05
CA GLU A 92 8.76 -7.49 -1.27
C GLU A 92 7.41 -6.75 -1.27
N VAL A 93 7.40 -5.44 -1.08
CA VAL A 93 6.20 -4.61 -1.22
C VAL A 93 5.96 -4.37 -2.71
N ASP A 94 4.78 -4.76 -3.21
CA ASP A 94 4.44 -4.69 -4.63
C ASP A 94 3.99 -3.28 -5.05
N ALA A 95 3.30 -2.56 -4.17
CA ALA A 95 2.83 -1.19 -4.43
C ALA A 95 2.56 -0.43 -3.14
N VAL A 96 2.49 0.91 -3.26
CA VAL A 96 1.97 1.79 -2.23
C VAL A 96 0.76 2.55 -2.78
N LEU A 97 -0.28 2.70 -1.95
CA LEU A 97 -1.41 3.58 -2.19
C LEU A 97 -1.31 4.75 -1.22
N LEU A 98 -1.12 5.95 -1.71
CA LEU A 98 -0.92 7.12 -0.88
C LEU A 98 -2.19 7.98 -0.84
N THR A 99 -2.73 8.19 0.36
CA THR A 99 -3.97 8.97 0.57
C THR A 99 -3.77 10.44 0.29
N HIS A 100 -2.70 11.03 0.77
CA HIS A 100 -2.34 12.44 0.57
C HIS A 100 -0.89 12.74 0.94
N ALA A 101 -0.44 13.98 0.70
CA ALA A 101 0.97 14.34 0.73
C ALA A 101 1.53 14.73 2.10
N HIS A 102 0.74 14.82 3.19
CA HIS A 102 1.28 15.14 4.51
C HIS A 102 2.40 14.18 4.92
N ILE A 103 3.39 14.67 5.64
CA ILE A 103 4.60 13.90 6.02
C ILE A 103 4.28 12.71 6.92
N ASP A 104 3.27 12.83 7.77
CA ASP A 104 2.77 11.73 8.60
C ASP A 104 2.01 10.63 7.79
N HIS A 105 1.86 10.81 6.47
CA HIS A 105 1.34 9.83 5.53
C HIS A 105 2.34 9.42 4.44
N SER A 106 3.25 10.31 4.05
CA SER A 106 4.19 10.11 2.93
C SER A 106 5.66 10.09 3.33
N GLY A 107 6.00 10.56 4.52
CA GLY A 107 7.36 10.97 4.90
C GLY A 107 8.40 9.86 4.94
N LEU A 108 8.00 8.59 5.08
CA LEU A 108 8.91 7.44 5.04
C LEU A 108 8.99 6.74 3.69
N LEU A 109 8.30 7.25 2.65
CA LEU A 109 8.42 6.69 1.30
C LEU A 109 9.86 6.69 0.76
N PRO A 110 10.68 7.76 0.94
CA PRO A 110 12.08 7.72 0.51
C PRO A 110 12.91 6.69 1.29
N LEU A 111 12.64 6.49 2.58
CA LEU A 111 13.28 5.44 3.37
C LEU A 111 12.88 4.04 2.88
N LEU A 112 11.61 3.85 2.51
CA LEU A 112 11.14 2.61 1.92
C LEU A 112 11.91 2.30 0.63
N TYR A 113 12.13 3.31 -0.23
CA TYR A 113 12.96 3.21 -1.42
C TYR A 113 14.41 2.83 -1.07
N ALA A 114 15.05 3.53 -0.12
CA ALA A 114 16.41 3.24 0.34
C ALA A 114 16.55 1.79 0.85
N LYS A 115 15.49 1.25 1.46
CA LYS A 115 15.41 -0.15 1.93
C LYS A 115 15.08 -1.18 0.84
N GLY A 116 14.96 -0.76 -0.44
CA GLY A 116 14.84 -1.68 -1.58
C GLY A 116 13.46 -1.74 -2.26
N PHE A 117 12.47 -0.94 -1.85
CA PHE A 117 11.22 -0.82 -2.57
C PHE A 117 11.43 -0.28 -3.99
N ARG A 118 10.75 -0.88 -4.97
CA ARG A 118 10.85 -0.49 -6.39
C ARG A 118 9.49 -0.53 -7.11
N GLY A 119 8.40 -0.75 -6.36
CA GLY A 119 7.05 -0.77 -6.90
C GLY A 119 6.48 0.64 -7.18
N PRO A 120 5.32 0.74 -7.83
CA PRO A 120 4.62 1.99 -8.06
C PRO A 120 4.02 2.55 -6.76
N VAL A 121 3.95 3.88 -6.67
CA VAL A 121 3.22 4.63 -5.64
C VAL A 121 2.05 5.32 -6.33
N TYR A 122 0.85 4.78 -6.15
CA TYR A 122 -0.38 5.33 -6.72
C TYR A 122 -0.94 6.43 -5.81
N SER A 123 -1.28 7.56 -6.38
CA SER A 123 -1.97 8.65 -5.68
C SER A 123 -2.65 9.60 -6.68
N THR A 124 -3.44 10.54 -6.19
CA THR A 124 -4.01 11.56 -7.07
C THR A 124 -2.93 12.46 -7.68
N THR A 125 -3.19 13.03 -8.85
CA THR A 125 -2.25 13.92 -9.55
C THR A 125 -1.76 15.04 -8.64
N ALA A 126 -2.66 15.71 -7.93
CA ALA A 126 -2.29 16.82 -7.05
C ALA A 126 -1.44 16.37 -5.84
N THR A 127 -1.73 15.19 -5.27
CA THR A 127 -0.88 14.60 -4.23
C THR A 127 0.52 14.28 -4.75
N CYS A 128 0.64 13.73 -5.97
CA CYS A 128 1.94 13.49 -6.60
C CYS A 128 2.74 14.80 -6.76
N ASP A 129 2.09 15.89 -7.20
CA ASP A 129 2.75 17.19 -7.36
C ASP A 129 3.21 17.78 -6.02
N LEU A 130 2.40 17.67 -4.97
CA LEU A 130 2.78 18.10 -3.63
C LEU A 130 3.94 17.24 -3.07
N CYS A 131 3.93 15.94 -3.25
CA CYS A 131 5.02 15.05 -2.82
C CYS A 131 6.35 15.42 -3.47
N ARG A 132 6.35 15.87 -4.73
CA ARG A 132 7.57 16.35 -5.40
C ARG A 132 8.24 17.53 -4.70
N ILE A 133 7.47 18.33 -3.98
CA ILE A 133 7.97 19.45 -3.18
C ILE A 133 8.30 18.97 -1.77
N MET A 134 7.34 18.36 -1.08
CA MET A 134 7.41 18.04 0.35
C MET A 134 8.49 17.01 0.67
N LEU A 135 8.64 15.95 -0.13
CA LEU A 135 9.64 14.91 0.16
C LEU A 135 11.07 15.38 -0.10
N ARG A 136 11.27 16.27 -1.08
CA ARG A 136 12.57 16.91 -1.28
C ARG A 136 12.92 17.88 -0.15
N ASP A 137 11.94 18.66 0.29
CA ASP A 137 12.13 19.57 1.43
C ASP A 137 12.46 18.79 2.70
N SER A 138 11.73 17.72 2.99
CA SER A 138 11.99 16.84 4.12
C SER A 138 13.40 16.23 4.06
N ALA A 139 13.85 15.73 2.89
CA ALA A 139 15.20 15.21 2.72
C ALA A 139 16.26 16.30 3.00
N HIS A 140 16.07 17.50 2.45
CA HIS A 140 16.97 18.63 2.67
C HIS A 140 17.09 19.00 4.16
N ILE A 141 15.96 19.08 4.86
CA ILE A 141 15.94 19.39 6.29
C ILE A 141 16.72 18.33 7.06
N GLN A 142 16.52 17.04 6.81
CA GLN A 142 17.21 15.95 7.49
C GLN A 142 18.72 15.96 7.23
N GLU A 143 19.16 16.18 5.99
CA GLU A 143 20.58 16.29 5.64
C GLU A 143 21.22 17.52 6.33
N PHE A 144 20.55 18.66 6.30
CA PHE A 144 21.02 19.87 6.96
C PHE A 144 21.13 19.70 8.49
N GLU A 145 20.13 19.08 9.12
CA GLU A 145 20.19 18.77 10.56
C GLU A 145 21.32 17.80 10.89
N ALA A 146 21.51 16.76 10.06
CA ALA A 146 22.60 15.80 10.24
C ALA A 146 23.97 16.51 10.17
N GLU A 147 24.18 17.38 9.17
CA GLU A 147 25.41 18.16 9.06
C GLU A 147 25.64 19.08 10.27
N TRP A 148 24.58 19.76 10.72
CA TRP A 148 24.66 20.67 11.87
C TRP A 148 25.00 19.90 13.16
N ARG A 149 24.35 18.77 13.42
CA ARG A 149 24.61 17.89 14.57
C ARG A 149 26.02 17.32 14.51
N ASN A 150 26.49 16.90 13.34
CA ASN A 150 27.84 16.37 13.14
C ASN A 150 28.94 17.40 13.35
N ARG A 151 28.74 18.68 12.94
CA ARG A 151 29.66 19.78 13.26
C ARG A 151 29.77 19.99 14.76
N LYS A 152 28.67 19.86 15.51
CA LYS A 152 28.66 19.96 16.98
C LYS A 152 29.31 18.73 17.62
N ALA A 153 29.00 17.51 17.15
CA ALA A 153 29.55 16.26 17.67
C ALA A 153 31.08 16.18 17.51
N LYS A 154 31.64 16.64 16.38
CA LYS A 154 33.11 16.72 16.19
C LYS A 154 33.85 17.51 17.24
N ARG A 155 33.19 18.50 17.85
CA ARG A 155 33.80 19.33 18.94
C ARG A 155 33.70 18.67 20.31
N SER A 156 32.74 17.75 20.51
CA SER A 156 32.45 17.08 21.79
C SER A 156 32.81 15.60 21.82
N GLY A 157 33.29 15.04 20.70
CA GLY A 157 33.57 13.59 20.60
C GLY A 157 32.31 12.70 20.56
N GLY A 158 31.19 13.26 20.16
CA GLY A 158 29.90 12.52 20.04
C GLY A 158 29.81 11.62 18.80
N PRO A 159 28.79 10.74 18.75
CA PRO A 159 28.55 9.86 17.61
C PRO A 159 28.16 10.67 16.37
N GLU A 160 28.39 10.08 15.18
CA GLU A 160 27.92 10.61 13.90
C GLU A 160 26.42 10.41 13.77
N TYR A 161 25.73 11.45 13.31
CA TYR A 161 24.30 11.44 13.02
C TYR A 161 24.09 11.22 11.51
N ILE A 162 23.27 10.24 11.15
CA ILE A 162 22.95 9.89 9.77
C ILE A 162 21.48 10.23 9.53
N PRO A 163 21.13 10.93 8.42
CA PRO A 163 19.73 11.17 8.06
C PRO A 163 19.02 9.85 7.78
N LEU A 164 17.69 9.80 7.96
CA LEU A 164 16.90 8.60 7.69
C LEU A 164 16.99 8.19 6.21
N TYR A 165 17.04 9.16 5.32
CA TYR A 165 17.21 9.00 3.86
C TYR A 165 17.87 10.27 3.29
N THR A 166 18.34 10.15 2.07
CA THR A 166 19.03 11.22 1.34
C THR A 166 18.12 11.92 0.34
N MET A 167 18.57 13.07 -0.19
CA MET A 167 17.94 13.72 -1.33
C MET A 167 17.85 12.80 -2.56
N GLU A 168 18.87 11.97 -2.79
CA GLU A 168 18.89 11.03 -3.90
C GLU A 168 17.78 9.99 -3.75
N ASP A 169 17.59 9.43 -2.54
CA ASP A 169 16.51 8.48 -2.24
C ASP A 169 15.13 9.11 -2.51
N ALA A 170 14.93 10.37 -2.10
CA ALA A 170 13.70 11.10 -2.34
C ALA A 170 13.45 11.31 -3.84
N VAL A 171 14.47 11.77 -4.59
CA VAL A 171 14.35 12.00 -6.05
C VAL A 171 14.04 10.71 -6.78
N CYS A 172 14.74 9.62 -6.47
CA CYS A 172 14.50 8.33 -7.11
C CYS A 172 13.13 7.76 -6.79
N LEU A 173 12.62 7.91 -5.55
CA LEU A 173 11.26 7.52 -5.20
C LEU A 173 10.22 8.29 -6.02
N LEU A 174 10.41 9.60 -6.21
CA LEU A 174 9.45 10.45 -6.93
C LEU A 174 9.23 10.00 -8.39
N GLU A 175 10.17 9.28 -8.99
CA GLU A 175 10.00 8.66 -10.31
C GLU A 175 9.04 7.44 -10.29
N GLN A 176 8.71 6.91 -9.11
CA GLN A 176 7.77 5.80 -8.95
C GLN A 176 6.31 6.27 -8.73
N LEU A 177 6.06 7.58 -8.65
CA LEU A 177 4.73 8.14 -8.50
C LEU A 177 3.90 7.90 -9.77
N VAL A 178 2.73 7.28 -9.58
CA VAL A 178 1.75 7.02 -10.65
C VAL A 178 0.50 7.84 -10.35
N PRO A 179 0.27 8.94 -11.10
CA PRO A 179 -0.89 9.78 -10.89
C PRO A 179 -2.19 9.08 -11.32
N CYS A 180 -3.24 9.23 -10.52
CA CYS A 180 -4.56 8.68 -10.74
C CYS A 180 -5.61 9.79 -10.70
N ASP A 181 -6.69 9.62 -11.45
CA ASP A 181 -7.83 10.52 -11.41
C ASP A 181 -8.81 10.13 -10.31
N TYR A 182 -9.54 11.12 -9.76
CA TYR A 182 -10.60 10.85 -8.80
C TYR A 182 -11.74 10.03 -9.44
N ASN A 183 -12.27 9.11 -8.66
CA ASN A 183 -13.40 8.24 -9.01
C ASN A 183 -13.13 7.27 -10.18
N GLU A 184 -11.94 7.23 -10.74
CA GLU A 184 -11.53 6.22 -11.69
C GLU A 184 -11.21 4.91 -10.97
N ILE A 185 -11.68 3.80 -11.55
CA ILE A 185 -11.32 2.45 -11.06
C ILE A 185 -10.07 2.00 -11.79
N ILE A 186 -8.98 1.85 -11.06
CA ILE A 186 -7.71 1.34 -11.57
C ILE A 186 -7.51 -0.12 -11.16
N GLU A 187 -7.06 -0.96 -12.07
CA GLU A 187 -6.63 -2.33 -11.75
C GLU A 187 -5.15 -2.30 -11.36
N LEU A 188 -4.88 -2.48 -10.06
CA LEU A 188 -3.51 -2.51 -9.52
C LEU A 188 -2.81 -3.80 -9.87
N PHE A 189 -3.50 -4.92 -9.66
CA PHE A 189 -3.05 -6.29 -9.92
C PHE A 189 -4.25 -7.14 -10.32
N PRO A 190 -4.07 -8.32 -10.94
CA PRO A 190 -5.17 -9.18 -11.33
C PRO A 190 -6.15 -9.47 -10.19
N GLY A 191 -7.34 -8.86 -10.26
CA GLY A 191 -8.40 -9.00 -9.27
C GLY A 191 -8.32 -8.06 -8.07
N ILE A 192 -7.37 -7.12 -8.04
CA ILE A 192 -7.25 -6.07 -7.03
C ILE A 192 -7.42 -4.72 -7.73
N ARG A 193 -8.46 -3.98 -7.37
CA ARG A 193 -8.80 -2.69 -7.95
C ARG A 193 -8.88 -1.63 -6.87
N ALA A 194 -8.46 -0.42 -7.19
CA ALA A 194 -8.55 0.73 -6.30
C ALA A 194 -9.34 1.87 -6.95
N ARG A 195 -9.92 2.71 -6.11
CA ARG A 195 -10.53 3.98 -6.48
C ARG A 195 -10.19 5.03 -5.43
N PHE A 196 -9.78 6.22 -5.91
CA PHE A 196 -9.50 7.38 -5.07
C PHE A 196 -10.71 8.33 -5.11
N SER A 197 -11.31 8.62 -3.95
CA SER A 197 -12.45 9.53 -3.81
C SER A 197 -12.07 10.76 -3.01
N ASP A 198 -12.42 11.96 -3.50
CA ASP A 198 -12.10 13.23 -2.83
C ASP A 198 -12.72 13.32 -1.43
N VAL A 199 -11.95 13.82 -0.47
CA VAL A 199 -12.37 13.98 0.92
C VAL A 199 -12.22 15.42 1.45
N GLY A 200 -11.71 16.37 0.63
CA GLY A 200 -11.67 17.80 0.95
C GLY A 200 -10.71 18.21 2.07
N HIS A 201 -9.76 17.35 2.47
CA HIS A 201 -8.80 17.62 3.55
C HIS A 201 -7.63 18.50 3.10
N LEU A 202 -6.87 18.06 2.13
CA LEU A 202 -5.77 18.76 1.46
C LEU A 202 -5.98 18.62 -0.05
N LEU A 203 -5.39 19.51 -0.84
CA LEU A 203 -5.44 19.39 -2.30
C LEU A 203 -4.89 18.01 -2.70
N GLY A 204 -5.70 17.24 -3.39
CA GLY A 204 -5.35 15.88 -3.81
C GLY A 204 -5.70 14.77 -2.81
N SER A 205 -6.14 15.09 -1.59
CA SER A 205 -6.47 14.07 -0.58
C SER A 205 -7.60 13.15 -1.04
N ALA A 206 -7.44 11.87 -0.76
CA ALA A 206 -8.41 10.86 -1.14
C ALA A 206 -8.65 9.80 -0.06
N SER A 207 -9.89 9.34 0.02
CA SER A 207 -10.22 8.04 0.58
C SER A 207 -9.97 6.98 -0.48
N ILE A 208 -9.43 5.84 -0.07
CA ILE A 208 -9.09 4.74 -0.96
C ILE A 208 -10.07 3.59 -0.74
N GLU A 209 -10.76 3.22 -1.81
CA GLU A 209 -11.62 2.04 -1.86
C GLU A 209 -10.87 0.91 -2.59
N LEU A 210 -10.89 -0.28 -2.00
CA LEU A 210 -10.25 -1.50 -2.49
C LEU A 210 -11.26 -2.63 -2.62
#